data_89ff409172a683b32ff75de83fb5cdb7
#
_entry.id   89ff409172a683b32ff75de83fb5cdb7
#
_cell.length_a   1.000
_cell.length_b   1.000
_cell.length_c   1.000
_cell.angle_alpha   90.00
_cell.angle_beta   90.00
_cell.angle_gamma   90.00
#
_symmetry.space_group_name_H-M   'P 1'
#
loop_
_entity.id
_entity.type
_entity.pdbx_description
1 polymer ?
#
loop_
_entity_poly.entity_id
_entity_poly.type
_entity_poly.pdbx_seq_one_letter_code
_entity_poly.pdbx_strand_id
1 'polypeptide(L)'
;DNFEVLDGQQRITSLGRFVTNKFAIKDENGNEQLFGGFALDKKNKILNTKLLIYECEGTESEIKEWFRTINIAGVPLNSQELLNAVYSGPFVTLGKEEFSNSKNSNIQKWSAYISGSANRQDFLERALQWVSKENVSEYMSRHRFDNNITELKDYFNSVIDWVSTVFTDVESEMKGIEWGRLYETYRKKPYNSKTVSAEVKRLYADPYVKSRKGIFEYVLGGSTDTKLLEVRVFDDATKKSVYAKQTEVAEKKGV
;
A
#
# COMPACT_ATOMS: atom_id res chain seq x y z
N ASP A 1 5.76 31.94 16.40
CA ASP A 1 4.78 30.88 16.11
C ASP A 1 5.32 30.07 14.94
N ASN A 2 5.36 28.76 15.07
CA ASN A 2 5.79 27.85 14.00
C ASN A 2 4.54 27.34 13.29
N PHE A 3 4.41 27.66 12.00
CA PHE A 3 3.35 27.12 11.15
C PHE A 3 3.86 25.91 10.37
N GLU A 4 3.00 24.94 10.18
CA GLU A 4 3.24 23.78 9.32
C GLU A 4 2.36 23.89 8.06
N VAL A 5 2.92 23.54 6.90
CA VAL A 5 2.19 23.56 5.63
C VAL A 5 1.46 22.24 5.46
N LEU A 6 0.14 22.24 5.60
CA LEU A 6 -0.73 21.10 5.38
C LEU A 6 -0.99 20.84 3.90
N ASP A 7 -1.24 21.91 3.12
CA ASP A 7 -1.46 21.87 1.67
C ASP A 7 -0.71 23.01 0.97
N GLY A 8 -0.56 22.89 -0.35
CA GLY A 8 0.10 23.91 -1.16
C GLY A 8 1.62 23.79 -1.21
N GLN A 9 2.23 22.77 -0.62
CA GLN A 9 3.68 22.57 -0.59
C GLN A 9 4.30 22.59 -2.00
N GLN A 10 3.66 21.93 -2.96
CA GLN A 10 4.11 21.94 -4.36
C GLN A 10 3.96 23.32 -5.00
N ARG A 11 2.87 24.04 -4.72
CA ARG A 11 2.62 25.40 -5.22
C ARG A 11 3.66 26.38 -4.69
N ILE A 12 3.90 26.36 -3.38
CA ILE A 12 4.91 27.20 -2.72
C ILE A 12 6.32 26.89 -3.27
N THR A 13 6.66 25.59 -3.34
CA THR A 13 7.96 25.14 -3.86
C THR A 13 8.15 25.54 -5.33
N SER A 14 7.12 25.40 -6.16
CA SER A 14 7.19 25.77 -7.58
C SER A 14 7.39 27.27 -7.75
N LEU A 15 6.64 28.09 -7.01
CA LEU A 15 6.84 29.54 -7.01
C LEU A 15 8.24 29.92 -6.56
N GLY A 16 8.73 29.39 -5.44
CA GLY A 16 10.07 29.64 -4.93
C GLY A 16 11.16 29.21 -5.91
N ARG A 17 11.03 28.05 -6.56
CA ARG A 17 11.97 27.57 -7.57
C ARG A 17 11.93 28.43 -8.84
N PHE A 18 10.77 28.90 -9.26
CA PHE A 18 10.64 29.79 -10.41
C PHE A 18 11.32 31.14 -10.17
N VAL A 19 10.98 31.84 -9.06
CA VAL A 19 11.58 33.14 -8.77
C VAL A 19 13.09 33.09 -8.52
N THR A 20 13.61 31.90 -8.17
CA THR A 20 15.06 31.64 -8.03
C THR A 20 15.70 31.10 -9.29
N ASN A 21 15.02 31.14 -10.44
CA ASN A 21 15.54 30.72 -11.78
C ASN A 21 15.91 29.22 -11.85
N LYS A 22 15.21 28.36 -11.12
CA LYS A 22 15.47 26.89 -11.14
C LYS A 22 14.80 26.17 -12.30
N PHE A 23 13.84 26.78 -12.96
CA PHE A 23 13.22 26.30 -14.20
C PHE A 23 12.63 27.48 -14.98
N ALA A 24 12.43 27.28 -16.28
CA ALA A 24 11.79 28.23 -17.18
C ALA A 24 10.31 27.89 -17.38
N ILE A 25 9.50 28.89 -17.72
CA ILE A 25 8.14 28.72 -18.20
C ILE A 25 8.05 29.14 -19.66
N LYS A 26 7.08 28.62 -20.40
CA LYS A 26 6.81 29.06 -21.78
C LYS A 26 5.99 30.33 -21.78
N ASP A 27 6.42 31.31 -22.58
CA ASP A 27 5.62 32.51 -22.85
C ASP A 27 4.47 32.20 -23.86
N GLU A 28 3.70 33.23 -24.21
CA GLU A 28 2.59 33.14 -25.15
C GLU A 28 3.03 32.69 -26.58
N ASN A 29 4.31 32.88 -26.90
CA ASN A 29 4.92 32.49 -28.17
C ASN A 29 5.62 31.10 -28.10
N GLY A 30 5.55 30.44 -26.94
CA GLY A 30 6.18 29.13 -26.72
C GLY A 30 7.68 29.20 -26.38
N ASN A 31 8.26 30.40 -26.20
CA ASN A 31 9.68 30.53 -25.85
C ASN A 31 9.87 30.30 -24.34
N GLU A 32 10.93 29.59 -23.99
CA GLU A 32 11.28 29.35 -22.59
C GLU A 32 11.90 30.58 -21.96
N GLN A 33 11.34 31.05 -20.85
CA GLN A 33 11.79 32.21 -20.09
C GLN A 33 12.00 31.87 -18.61
N LEU A 34 13.19 32.20 -18.12
CA LEU A 34 13.47 32.22 -16.68
C LEU A 34 12.90 33.50 -16.06
N PHE A 35 12.59 33.45 -14.76
CA PHE A 35 12.11 34.64 -14.03
C PHE A 35 13.07 35.83 -14.19
N GLY A 36 14.38 35.62 -14.13
CA GLY A 36 15.40 36.65 -14.34
C GLY A 36 15.33 37.35 -15.70
N GLY A 37 14.77 36.71 -16.73
CA GLY A 37 14.59 37.28 -18.07
C GLY A 37 13.35 38.15 -18.26
N PHE A 38 12.41 38.17 -17.29
CA PHE A 38 11.22 39.03 -17.39
C PHE A 38 11.54 40.51 -17.23
N ALA A 39 10.74 41.35 -17.87
CA ALA A 39 10.76 42.78 -17.65
C ALA A 39 10.34 43.10 -16.19
N LEU A 40 10.80 44.24 -15.68
CA LEU A 40 10.65 44.64 -14.27
C LEU A 40 9.18 44.70 -13.81
N ASP A 41 8.30 45.17 -14.68
CA ASP A 41 6.85 45.25 -14.40
C ASP A 41 6.24 43.84 -14.21
N LYS A 42 6.60 42.88 -15.03
CA LYS A 42 6.16 41.48 -14.90
C LYS A 42 6.72 40.82 -13.64
N LYS A 43 8.00 41.05 -13.33
CA LYS A 43 8.62 40.57 -12.07
C LYS A 43 7.87 41.12 -10.85
N ASN A 44 7.63 42.42 -10.85
CA ASN A 44 6.91 43.08 -9.74
C ASN A 44 5.48 42.54 -9.61
N LYS A 45 4.78 42.31 -10.71
CA LYS A 45 3.44 41.72 -10.68
C LYS A 45 3.43 40.32 -10.04
N ILE A 46 4.41 39.47 -10.37
CA ILE A 46 4.53 38.17 -9.79
C ILE A 46 4.87 38.23 -8.29
N LEU A 47 5.85 39.01 -7.91
CA LEU A 47 6.31 39.14 -6.53
C LEU A 47 5.27 39.80 -5.60
N ASN A 48 4.43 40.69 -6.12
CA ASN A 48 3.40 41.36 -5.36
C ASN A 48 2.02 40.66 -5.46
N THR A 49 1.93 39.50 -6.10
CA THR A 49 0.69 38.73 -6.15
C THR A 49 0.35 38.25 -4.74
N LYS A 50 -0.84 38.60 -4.26
CA LYS A 50 -1.32 38.15 -2.95
C LYS A 50 -1.76 36.68 -3.04
N LEU A 51 -1.36 35.91 -2.05
CA LEU A 51 -1.80 34.54 -1.87
C LEU A 51 -2.84 34.48 -0.76
N LEU A 52 -3.93 33.79 -1.00
CA LEU A 52 -4.90 33.46 0.05
C LEU A 52 -4.36 32.24 0.83
N ILE A 53 -4.17 32.43 2.13
CA ILE A 53 -3.70 31.38 3.04
C ILE A 53 -4.78 31.18 4.11
N TYR A 54 -5.11 29.92 4.37
CA TYR A 54 -5.97 29.52 5.48
C TYR A 54 -5.08 29.04 6.63
N GLU A 55 -5.22 29.63 7.78
CA GLU A 55 -4.61 29.15 9.03
C GLU A 55 -5.62 28.29 9.76
N CYS A 56 -5.19 27.11 10.20
CA CYS A 56 -6.04 26.16 10.90
C CYS A 56 -5.47 25.90 12.28
N GLU A 57 -6.31 26.00 13.28
CA GLU A 57 -6.00 25.63 14.66
C GLU A 57 -6.99 24.54 15.12
N GLY A 58 -6.51 23.60 15.93
CA GLY A 58 -7.32 22.54 16.46
C GLY A 58 -6.53 21.27 16.78
N THR A 59 -7.24 20.26 17.21
CA THR A 59 -6.68 18.91 17.41
C THR A 59 -6.36 18.26 16.06
N GLU A 60 -5.48 17.27 16.07
CA GLU A 60 -5.16 16.47 14.86
C GLU A 60 -6.42 15.91 14.19
N SER A 61 -7.41 15.51 14.97
CA SER A 61 -8.67 14.96 14.46
C SER A 61 -9.51 16.03 13.73
N GLU A 62 -9.60 17.24 14.30
CA GLU A 62 -10.34 18.36 13.71
C GLU A 62 -9.67 18.85 12.43
N ILE A 63 -8.34 18.96 12.44
CA ILE A 63 -7.55 19.34 11.26
C ILE A 63 -7.73 18.30 10.14
N LYS A 64 -7.72 17.01 10.47
CA LYS A 64 -7.94 15.90 9.53
C LYS A 64 -9.32 15.98 8.88
N GLU A 65 -10.37 16.20 9.67
CA GLU A 65 -11.74 16.30 9.17
C GLU A 65 -11.93 17.54 8.30
N TRP A 66 -11.40 18.68 8.73
CA TRP A 66 -11.41 19.91 7.94
C TRP A 66 -10.68 19.70 6.59
N PHE A 67 -9.48 19.13 6.61
CA PHE A 67 -8.68 18.90 5.42
C PHE A 67 -9.39 17.94 4.44
N ARG A 68 -10.06 16.91 4.98
CA ARG A 68 -10.90 16.00 4.20
C ARG A 68 -12.04 16.75 3.53
N THR A 69 -12.70 17.65 4.25
CA THR A 69 -13.83 18.42 3.76
C THR A 69 -13.46 19.35 2.61
N ILE A 70 -12.36 20.08 2.71
CA ILE A 70 -11.94 21.02 1.65
C ILE A 70 -11.45 20.30 0.38
N ASN A 71 -10.99 19.08 0.48
CA ASN A 71 -10.53 18.28 -0.66
C ASN A 71 -11.66 17.56 -1.41
N ILE A 72 -12.90 17.58 -0.91
CA ILE A 72 -14.07 16.99 -1.60
C ILE A 72 -14.33 17.64 -2.96
N ALA A 73 -14.03 18.93 -3.12
CA ALA A 73 -14.27 19.69 -4.36
C ALA A 73 -13.17 19.51 -5.42
N GLY A 74 -12.05 18.83 -5.10
CA GLY A 74 -10.91 18.60 -5.99
C GLY A 74 -10.73 17.12 -6.37
N VAL A 75 -9.48 16.75 -6.69
CA VAL A 75 -9.11 15.32 -6.79
C VAL A 75 -9.01 14.80 -5.36
N PRO A 76 -9.87 13.84 -4.94
CA PRO A 76 -9.85 13.36 -3.57
C PRO A 76 -8.48 12.75 -3.24
N LEU A 77 -7.91 13.16 -2.12
CA LEU A 77 -6.75 12.49 -1.55
C LEU A 77 -7.13 11.07 -1.11
N ASN A 78 -6.26 10.12 -1.35
CA ASN A 78 -6.43 8.82 -0.73
C ASN A 78 -6.15 8.90 0.79
N SER A 79 -6.52 7.83 1.52
CA SER A 79 -6.38 7.80 2.98
C SER A 79 -4.95 8.05 3.45
N GLN A 80 -3.96 7.52 2.73
CA GLN A 80 -2.56 7.69 3.09
C GLN A 80 -2.05 9.11 2.79
N GLU A 81 -2.48 9.70 1.68
CA GLU A 81 -2.13 11.10 1.36
C GLU A 81 -2.67 12.07 2.41
N LEU A 82 -3.88 11.82 2.91
CA LEU A 82 -4.47 12.57 4.00
C LEU A 82 -3.66 12.43 5.30
N LEU A 83 -3.30 11.20 5.69
CA LEU A 83 -2.47 10.95 6.87
C LEU A 83 -1.10 11.60 6.75
N ASN A 84 -0.49 11.58 5.57
CA ASN A 84 0.80 12.22 5.34
C ASN A 84 0.75 13.75 5.45
N ALA A 85 -0.38 14.36 5.14
CA ALA A 85 -0.58 15.79 5.33
C ALA A 85 -0.73 16.14 6.82
N VAL A 86 -1.58 15.39 7.53
CA VAL A 86 -1.85 15.61 8.96
C VAL A 86 -0.62 15.38 9.83
N TYR A 87 0.12 14.31 9.56
CA TYR A 87 1.32 13.93 10.31
C TYR A 87 2.60 14.32 9.59
N SER A 88 2.58 15.41 8.82
CA SER A 88 3.76 15.83 8.08
C SER A 88 4.94 16.08 9.03
N GLY A 89 6.14 15.63 8.61
CA GLY A 89 7.35 15.70 9.43
C GLY A 89 8.50 14.90 8.81
N PRO A 90 9.66 14.85 9.50
CA PRO A 90 10.83 14.10 9.02
C PRO A 90 10.52 12.64 8.74
N PHE A 91 9.77 11.97 9.61
CA PHE A 91 9.39 10.57 9.47
C PHE A 91 8.63 10.30 8.16
N VAL A 92 7.60 11.09 7.87
CA VAL A 92 6.80 10.93 6.63
C VAL A 92 7.64 11.23 5.40
N THR A 93 8.54 12.22 5.47
CA THR A 93 9.45 12.55 4.36
C THR A 93 10.34 11.36 4.02
N LEU A 94 11.00 10.78 5.01
CA LEU A 94 11.84 9.59 4.84
C LEU A 94 11.02 8.36 4.38
N GLY A 95 9.82 8.18 4.92
CA GLY A 95 8.89 7.12 4.50
C GLY A 95 8.54 7.22 3.01
N LYS A 96 8.25 8.43 2.52
CA LYS A 96 8.00 8.68 1.09
C LYS A 96 9.24 8.41 0.24
N GLU A 97 10.41 8.84 0.67
CA GLU A 97 11.66 8.60 -0.06
C GLU A 97 11.94 7.10 -0.22
N GLU A 98 11.68 6.29 0.80
CA GLU A 98 11.87 4.85 0.73
C GLU A 98 10.77 4.13 -0.05
N PHE A 99 9.49 4.35 0.32
CA PHE A 99 8.38 3.51 -0.13
C PHE A 99 7.62 4.08 -1.34
N SER A 100 7.73 5.40 -1.60
CA SER A 100 7.00 6.04 -2.72
C SER A 100 7.91 6.41 -3.89
N ASN A 101 9.17 6.01 -3.86
CA ASN A 101 10.12 6.23 -4.92
C ASN A 101 10.11 5.07 -5.91
N SER A 102 9.50 5.27 -7.08
CA SER A 102 9.42 4.25 -8.14
C SER A 102 10.77 3.75 -8.68
N LYS A 103 11.88 4.44 -8.36
CA LYS A 103 13.23 4.04 -8.71
C LYS A 103 13.92 3.22 -7.62
N ASN A 104 13.27 2.97 -6.50
CA ASN A 104 13.83 2.10 -5.46
C ASN A 104 14.01 0.68 -6.00
N SER A 105 15.21 0.13 -5.86
CA SER A 105 15.56 -1.21 -6.35
C SER A 105 14.71 -2.34 -5.76
N ASN A 106 14.12 -2.11 -4.59
CA ASN A 106 13.27 -3.08 -3.90
C ASN A 106 11.82 -3.12 -4.43
N ILE A 107 11.41 -2.13 -5.24
CA ILE A 107 10.01 -2.05 -5.74
C ILE A 107 9.60 -3.31 -6.49
N GLN A 108 10.48 -3.88 -7.30
CA GLN A 108 10.18 -5.10 -8.05
C GLN A 108 9.88 -6.27 -7.11
N LYS A 109 10.68 -6.44 -6.05
CA LYS A 109 10.48 -7.46 -5.02
C LYS A 109 9.17 -7.25 -4.27
N TRP A 110 8.92 -6.02 -3.83
CA TRP A 110 7.71 -5.68 -3.09
C TRP A 110 6.43 -5.83 -3.92
N SER A 111 6.48 -5.49 -5.21
CA SER A 111 5.35 -5.60 -6.13
C SER A 111 4.87 -7.03 -6.38
N ALA A 112 5.65 -8.02 -6.00
CA ALA A 112 5.23 -9.42 -6.01
C ALA A 112 4.15 -9.72 -4.96
N TYR A 113 4.15 -9.00 -3.85
CA TYR A 113 3.31 -9.26 -2.68
C TYR A 113 2.30 -8.17 -2.39
N ILE A 114 2.57 -6.93 -2.81
CA ILE A 114 1.76 -5.75 -2.53
C ILE A 114 1.06 -5.28 -3.78
N SER A 115 -0.24 -5.02 -3.66
CA SER A 115 -1.03 -4.38 -4.71
C SER A 115 -0.84 -2.87 -4.66
N GLY A 116 -0.96 -2.22 -5.83
CA GLY A 116 -0.90 -0.78 -5.94
C GLY A 116 0.39 -0.26 -6.56
N SER A 117 0.66 1.03 -6.37
CA SER A 117 1.76 1.76 -6.97
C SER A 117 2.52 2.58 -5.94
N ALA A 118 3.84 2.56 -6.02
CA ALA A 118 4.70 3.40 -5.18
C ALA A 118 4.33 4.88 -5.29
N ASN A 119 4.06 5.38 -6.48
CA ASN A 119 3.72 6.79 -6.73
C ASN A 119 2.40 7.22 -6.04
N ARG A 120 1.49 6.28 -5.80
CA ARG A 120 0.25 6.51 -5.05
C ARG A 120 0.38 6.21 -3.56
N GLN A 121 1.58 5.95 -3.11
CA GLN A 121 1.94 5.69 -1.72
C GLN A 121 1.36 4.38 -1.13
N ASP A 122 0.88 3.47 -1.99
CA ASP A 122 0.27 2.22 -1.56
C ASP A 122 1.25 1.33 -0.77
N PHE A 123 2.56 1.40 -1.09
CA PHE A 123 3.57 0.67 -0.34
C PHE A 123 3.86 1.28 1.04
N LEU A 124 3.86 2.62 1.14
CA LEU A 124 3.98 3.29 2.42
C LEU A 124 2.76 2.99 3.31
N GLU A 125 1.57 3.08 2.74
CA GLU A 125 0.33 2.74 3.43
C GLU A 125 0.39 1.32 4.01
N ARG A 126 0.79 0.35 3.18
CA ARG A 126 0.88 -1.05 3.59
C ARG A 126 1.95 -1.26 4.67
N ALA A 127 3.11 -0.61 4.54
CA ALA A 127 4.16 -0.70 5.53
C ALA A 127 3.70 -0.16 6.89
N LEU A 128 3.00 0.98 6.89
CA LEU A 128 2.44 1.58 8.10
C LEU A 128 1.34 0.71 8.72
N GLN A 129 0.43 0.16 7.93
CA GLN A 129 -0.61 -0.76 8.41
C GLN A 129 0.00 -1.97 9.12
N TRP A 130 1.02 -2.57 8.54
CA TRP A 130 1.64 -3.76 9.10
C TRP A 130 2.39 -3.49 10.40
N VAL A 131 3.24 -2.45 10.45
CA VAL A 131 4.03 -2.14 11.65
C VAL A 131 3.13 -1.67 12.80
N SER A 132 2.08 -0.91 12.49
CA SER A 132 1.16 -0.35 13.48
C SER A 132 0.06 -1.31 13.92
N LYS A 133 -0.04 -2.48 13.28
CA LYS A 133 -1.18 -3.43 13.44
C LYS A 133 -2.52 -2.73 13.22
N GLU A 134 -2.62 -2.01 12.11
CA GLU A 134 -3.78 -1.22 11.65
C GLU A 134 -4.03 0.08 12.43
N ASN A 135 -3.26 0.40 13.48
CA ASN A 135 -3.39 1.68 14.19
C ASN A 135 -2.45 2.76 13.61
N VAL A 136 -2.61 3.05 12.33
CA VAL A 136 -1.70 3.93 11.55
C VAL A 136 -1.64 5.34 12.12
N SER A 137 -2.78 5.92 12.51
CA SER A 137 -2.82 7.30 13.01
C SER A 137 -2.01 7.47 14.29
N GLU A 138 -2.14 6.56 15.25
CA GLU A 138 -1.37 6.61 16.49
C GLU A 138 0.13 6.41 16.24
N TYR A 139 0.47 5.47 15.35
CA TYR A 139 1.86 5.21 14.99
C TYR A 139 2.50 6.44 14.34
N MET A 140 1.84 7.04 13.35
CA MET A 140 2.34 8.24 12.68
C MET A 140 2.44 9.46 13.61
N SER A 141 1.47 9.63 14.51
CA SER A 141 1.51 10.71 15.52
C SER A 141 2.73 10.55 16.44
N ARG A 142 2.99 9.34 16.94
CA ARG A 142 4.11 9.04 17.83
C ARG A 142 5.47 9.27 17.17
N HIS A 143 5.61 8.85 15.92
CA HIS A 143 6.88 8.88 15.18
C HIS A 143 7.05 10.15 14.34
N ARG A 144 6.11 11.08 14.35
CA ARG A 144 6.04 12.24 13.46
C ARG A 144 7.37 12.98 13.29
N PHE A 145 8.09 13.19 14.40
CA PHE A 145 9.32 13.95 14.44
C PHE A 145 10.60 13.11 14.43
N ASP A 146 10.47 11.80 14.27
CA ASP A 146 11.63 10.91 14.18
C ASP A 146 12.41 11.16 12.90
N ASN A 147 13.74 11.23 13.05
CA ASN A 147 14.67 11.43 11.93
C ASN A 147 15.15 10.09 11.33
N ASN A 148 14.40 9.02 11.51
CA ASN A 148 14.67 7.70 10.94
C ASN A 148 13.37 6.92 10.77
N ILE A 149 13.41 5.91 9.89
CA ILE A 149 12.32 4.98 9.61
C ILE A 149 12.76 3.53 9.77
N THR A 150 13.79 3.29 10.58
CA THR A 150 14.44 1.97 10.69
C THR A 150 13.43 0.90 11.11
N GLU A 151 12.65 1.16 12.17
CA GLU A 151 11.63 0.22 12.63
C GLU A 151 10.62 -0.14 11.53
N LEU A 152 10.08 0.87 10.84
CA LEU A 152 9.14 0.68 9.75
C LEU A 152 9.73 -0.16 8.62
N LYS A 153 10.95 0.18 8.20
CA LYS A 153 11.65 -0.49 7.11
C LYS A 153 12.03 -1.93 7.45
N ASP A 154 12.58 -2.14 8.64
CA ASP A 154 13.03 -3.47 9.09
C ASP A 154 11.84 -4.40 9.29
N TYR A 155 10.75 -3.91 9.88
CA TYR A 155 9.53 -4.70 10.03
C TYR A 155 8.96 -5.10 8.66
N PHE A 156 8.80 -4.14 7.76
CA PHE A 156 8.29 -4.40 6.42
C PHE A 156 9.14 -5.42 5.66
N ASN A 157 10.45 -5.24 5.65
CA ASN A 157 11.37 -6.17 5.01
C ASN A 157 11.33 -7.56 5.66
N SER A 158 11.21 -7.64 6.99
CA SER A 158 11.07 -8.92 7.69
C SER A 158 9.83 -9.69 7.24
N VAL A 159 8.71 -9.01 7.01
CA VAL A 159 7.51 -9.63 6.45
C VAL A 159 7.76 -10.17 5.04
N ILE A 160 8.31 -9.32 4.15
CA ILE A 160 8.57 -9.70 2.76
C ILE A 160 9.58 -10.85 2.65
N ASP A 161 10.66 -10.80 3.45
CA ASP A 161 11.70 -11.82 3.46
C ASP A 161 11.18 -13.15 3.99
N TRP A 162 10.35 -13.12 5.03
CA TRP A 162 9.69 -14.31 5.53
C TRP A 162 8.78 -14.94 4.47
N VAL A 163 7.92 -14.14 3.83
CA VAL A 163 7.04 -14.65 2.76
C VAL A 163 7.85 -15.29 1.64
N SER A 164 8.90 -14.62 1.15
CA SER A 164 9.73 -15.12 0.07
C SER A 164 10.56 -16.35 0.44
N THR A 165 10.83 -16.55 1.72
CA THR A 165 11.52 -17.75 2.24
C THR A 165 10.57 -18.93 2.33
N VAL A 166 9.32 -18.73 2.76
CA VAL A 166 8.31 -19.77 2.89
C VAL A 166 7.78 -20.19 1.52
N PHE A 167 7.46 -19.21 0.68
CA PHE A 167 6.90 -19.40 -0.67
C PHE A 167 7.96 -19.03 -1.72
N THR A 168 8.70 -20.00 -2.19
CA THR A 168 9.79 -19.78 -3.18
C THR A 168 9.27 -19.52 -4.59
N ASP A 169 8.08 -20.02 -4.91
CA ASP A 169 7.39 -19.73 -6.17
C ASP A 169 6.45 -18.55 -5.96
N VAL A 170 6.59 -17.50 -6.77
CA VAL A 170 5.75 -16.29 -6.70
C VAL A 170 4.54 -16.47 -7.59
N GLU A 171 3.35 -16.40 -6.99
CA GLU A 171 2.07 -16.47 -7.70
C GLU A 171 1.39 -15.10 -7.75
N SER A 172 0.61 -14.85 -8.81
CA SER A 172 -0.07 -13.55 -9.01
C SER A 172 -1.03 -13.20 -7.88
N GLU A 173 -1.65 -14.21 -7.28
CA GLU A 173 -2.63 -14.09 -6.20
C GLU A 173 -2.01 -13.71 -4.86
N MET A 174 -0.68 -13.77 -4.73
CA MET A 174 0.04 -13.29 -3.54
C MET A 174 -0.10 -11.77 -3.36
N LYS A 175 -0.40 -11.04 -4.44
CA LYS A 175 -0.61 -9.60 -4.38
C LYS A 175 -1.85 -9.24 -3.56
N GLY A 176 -1.64 -8.38 -2.56
CA GLY A 176 -2.72 -7.83 -1.74
C GLY A 176 -3.28 -8.81 -0.70
N ILE A 177 -2.53 -9.86 -0.36
CA ILE A 177 -2.76 -10.65 0.85
C ILE A 177 -2.26 -9.84 2.06
N GLU A 178 -2.94 -9.99 3.20
CA GLU A 178 -2.57 -9.35 4.45
C GLU A 178 -1.36 -10.04 5.11
N TRP A 179 -0.20 -9.93 4.43
CA TRP A 179 1.02 -10.62 4.84
C TRP A 179 1.51 -10.24 6.23
N GLY A 180 1.29 -9.00 6.65
CA GLY A 180 1.65 -8.56 8.01
C GLY A 180 0.88 -9.36 9.08
N ARG A 181 -0.43 -9.56 8.90
CA ARG A 181 -1.25 -10.39 9.80
C ARG A 181 -0.78 -11.84 9.79
N LEU A 182 -0.53 -12.40 8.61
CA LEU A 182 -0.06 -13.78 8.49
C LEU A 182 1.33 -13.96 9.10
N TYR A 183 2.21 -12.98 8.92
CA TYR A 183 3.52 -12.96 9.55
C TYR A 183 3.41 -13.01 11.08
N GLU A 184 2.63 -12.15 11.69
CA GLU A 184 2.43 -12.15 13.14
C GLU A 184 1.87 -13.48 13.65
N THR A 185 0.96 -14.10 12.89
CA THR A 185 0.31 -15.36 13.29
C THR A 185 1.23 -16.56 13.12
N TYR A 186 2.02 -16.60 12.04
CA TYR A 186 2.64 -17.85 11.58
C TYR A 186 4.16 -17.86 11.56
N ARG A 187 4.86 -16.69 11.72
CA ARG A 187 6.33 -16.59 11.61
C ARG A 187 7.14 -17.50 12.55
N LYS A 188 6.54 -17.91 13.66
CA LYS A 188 7.22 -18.78 14.65
C LYS A 188 7.17 -20.25 14.30
N LYS A 189 6.37 -20.63 13.30
CA LYS A 189 6.28 -22.04 12.84
C LYS A 189 7.42 -22.34 11.86
N PRO A 190 8.02 -23.53 11.94
CA PRO A 190 8.98 -23.95 10.94
C PRO A 190 8.26 -24.36 9.64
N TYR A 191 8.80 -23.95 8.49
CA TYR A 191 8.29 -24.33 7.18
C TYR A 191 9.40 -24.96 6.32
N ASN A 192 9.06 -26.02 5.61
CA ASN A 192 9.91 -26.54 4.55
C ASN A 192 9.38 -26.01 3.21
N SER A 193 10.16 -25.14 2.57
CA SER A 193 9.72 -24.46 1.33
C SER A 193 9.39 -25.43 0.19
N LYS A 194 10.08 -26.58 0.09
CA LYS A 194 9.79 -27.60 -0.93
C LYS A 194 8.42 -28.24 -0.71
N THR A 195 8.08 -28.57 0.54
CA THR A 195 6.76 -29.11 0.90
C THR A 195 5.67 -28.08 0.68
N VAL A 196 5.92 -26.81 1.07
CA VAL A 196 5.00 -25.69 0.84
C VAL A 196 4.73 -25.50 -0.66
N SER A 197 5.77 -25.43 -1.49
CA SER A 197 5.62 -25.30 -2.95
C SER A 197 4.85 -26.47 -3.58
N ALA A 198 5.13 -27.69 -3.15
CA ALA A 198 4.41 -28.86 -3.64
C ALA A 198 2.92 -28.81 -3.30
N GLU A 199 2.59 -28.42 -2.07
CA GLU A 199 1.20 -28.28 -1.62
C GLU A 199 0.47 -27.13 -2.32
N VAL A 200 1.10 -25.98 -2.49
CA VAL A 200 0.55 -24.87 -3.29
C VAL A 200 0.23 -25.35 -4.71
N LYS A 201 1.17 -25.98 -5.40
CA LYS A 201 0.96 -26.51 -6.76
C LYS A 201 -0.18 -27.52 -6.82
N ARG A 202 -0.27 -28.43 -5.85
CA ARG A 202 -1.37 -29.39 -5.75
C ARG A 202 -2.72 -28.69 -5.65
N LEU A 203 -2.83 -27.67 -4.78
CA LEU A 203 -4.07 -26.92 -4.59
C LEU A 203 -4.42 -26.03 -5.79
N TYR A 204 -3.42 -25.53 -6.50
CA TYR A 204 -3.64 -24.80 -7.76
C TYR A 204 -4.19 -25.69 -8.88
N ALA A 205 -3.81 -26.95 -8.90
CA ALA A 205 -4.30 -27.94 -9.86
C ALA A 205 -5.69 -28.50 -9.51
N ASP A 206 -6.15 -28.30 -8.26
CA ASP A 206 -7.43 -28.80 -7.79
C ASP A 206 -8.59 -27.91 -8.30
N PRO A 207 -9.50 -28.44 -9.15
CA PRO A 207 -10.60 -27.68 -9.72
C PRO A 207 -11.67 -27.29 -8.70
N TYR A 208 -11.67 -27.87 -7.52
CA TYR A 208 -12.61 -27.58 -6.45
C TYR A 208 -12.18 -26.42 -5.58
N VAL A 209 -10.90 -26.04 -5.59
CA VAL A 209 -10.38 -24.86 -4.88
C VAL A 209 -10.78 -23.60 -5.64
N LYS A 210 -11.61 -22.76 -5.01
CA LYS A 210 -12.10 -21.52 -5.60
C LYS A 210 -11.31 -20.30 -5.16
N SER A 211 -10.92 -20.24 -3.89
CA SER A 211 -10.14 -19.14 -3.34
C SER A 211 -8.65 -19.42 -3.47
N ARG A 212 -8.05 -18.91 -4.57
CA ARG A 212 -6.61 -19.00 -4.80
C ARG A 212 -5.81 -18.25 -3.73
N LYS A 213 -6.29 -17.10 -3.29
CA LYS A 213 -5.67 -16.34 -2.20
C LYS A 213 -5.72 -17.07 -0.86
N GLY A 214 -6.77 -17.83 -0.61
CA GLY A 214 -6.92 -18.61 0.60
C GLY A 214 -5.93 -19.77 0.73
N ILE A 215 -5.34 -20.23 -0.39
CA ILE A 215 -4.34 -21.30 -0.40
C ILE A 215 -3.16 -20.96 0.52
N PHE A 216 -2.68 -19.72 0.48
CA PHE A 216 -1.49 -19.32 1.22
C PHE A 216 -1.72 -19.38 2.74
N GLU A 217 -2.82 -18.86 3.23
CA GLU A 217 -3.16 -18.95 4.66
C GLU A 217 -3.50 -20.40 5.07
N TYR A 218 -4.17 -21.15 4.22
CA TYR A 218 -4.46 -22.56 4.44
C TYR A 218 -3.17 -23.37 4.68
N VAL A 219 -2.18 -23.21 3.80
CA VAL A 219 -0.89 -23.92 3.92
C VAL A 219 -0.13 -23.46 5.18
N LEU A 220 -0.09 -22.15 5.46
CA LEU A 220 0.52 -21.61 6.68
C LEU A 220 -0.17 -22.14 7.95
N GLY A 221 -1.47 -22.35 7.91
CA GLY A 221 -2.27 -22.92 8.99
C GLY A 221 -2.05 -24.41 9.23
N GLY A 222 -1.28 -25.09 8.38
CA GLY A 222 -1.03 -26.54 8.46
C GLY A 222 -2.07 -27.36 7.70
N SER A 223 -2.69 -26.80 6.68
CA SER A 223 -3.63 -27.44 5.76
C SER A 223 -4.88 -28.03 6.45
N THR A 224 -5.41 -27.33 7.45
CA THR A 224 -6.53 -27.82 8.26
C THR A 224 -7.85 -27.08 8.00
N ASP A 225 -7.83 -25.75 7.80
CA ASP A 225 -9.04 -24.93 7.61
C ASP A 225 -9.44 -24.85 6.14
N THR A 226 -10.23 -25.83 5.68
CA THR A 226 -10.71 -25.90 4.29
C THR A 226 -11.66 -24.76 3.89
N LYS A 227 -12.19 -23.99 4.86
CA LYS A 227 -13.03 -22.81 4.56
C LYS A 227 -12.26 -21.74 3.79
N LEU A 228 -10.96 -21.63 4.05
CA LEU A 228 -10.06 -20.70 3.36
C LEU A 228 -9.96 -20.98 1.85
N LEU A 229 -10.19 -22.21 1.43
CA LEU A 229 -10.15 -22.64 0.04
C LEU A 229 -11.46 -22.40 -0.70
N GLU A 230 -12.55 -22.07 0.02
CA GLU A 230 -13.91 -21.96 -0.53
C GLU A 230 -14.28 -23.20 -1.36
N VAL A 231 -13.86 -24.40 -0.91
CA VAL A 231 -14.16 -25.66 -1.59
C VAL A 231 -15.68 -25.83 -1.61
N ARG A 232 -16.20 -26.27 -2.74
CA ARG A 232 -17.63 -26.54 -2.87
C ARG A 232 -17.99 -27.70 -1.93
N VAL A 233 -18.54 -27.40 -0.77
CA VAL A 233 -19.10 -28.40 0.12
C VAL A 233 -20.47 -28.74 -0.41
N PHE A 234 -20.62 -29.98 -0.89
CA PHE A 234 -21.94 -30.49 -1.21
C PHE A 234 -22.68 -30.77 0.10
N ASP A 235 -23.95 -30.40 0.15
CA ASP A 235 -24.83 -30.79 1.25
C ASP A 235 -24.93 -32.34 1.34
N ASP A 236 -25.36 -32.84 2.52
CA ASP A 236 -25.38 -34.28 2.74
C ASP A 236 -26.38 -35.03 1.85
N ALA A 237 -27.44 -34.35 1.39
CA ALA A 237 -28.38 -34.93 0.44
C ALA A 237 -27.71 -35.15 -0.94
N THR A 238 -26.97 -34.15 -1.42
CA THR A 238 -26.18 -34.22 -2.65
C THR A 238 -25.11 -35.32 -2.58
N LYS A 239 -24.37 -35.40 -1.44
CA LYS A 239 -23.38 -36.48 -1.22
C LYS A 239 -24.00 -37.86 -1.29
N LYS A 240 -25.13 -38.06 -0.59
CA LYS A 240 -25.86 -39.33 -0.61
C LYS A 240 -26.38 -39.68 -2.00
N SER A 241 -26.89 -38.71 -2.75
CA SER A 241 -27.35 -38.95 -4.13
C SER A 241 -26.22 -39.34 -5.08
N VAL A 242 -25.08 -38.65 -4.98
CA VAL A 242 -23.87 -38.99 -5.80
C VAL A 242 -23.34 -40.36 -5.42
N TYR A 243 -23.28 -40.72 -4.14
CA TYR A 243 -22.85 -42.00 -3.68
C TYR A 243 -23.74 -43.13 -4.20
N ALA A 244 -25.07 -42.97 -4.08
CA ALA A 244 -26.05 -43.92 -4.59
C ALA A 244 -25.90 -44.19 -6.11
N LYS A 245 -25.71 -43.11 -6.89
CA LYS A 245 -25.46 -43.23 -8.34
C LYS A 245 -24.15 -43.93 -8.65
N GLN A 246 -23.08 -43.67 -7.89
CA GLN A 246 -21.79 -44.33 -8.08
C GLN A 246 -21.89 -45.82 -7.75
N THR A 247 -22.60 -46.20 -6.68
CA THR A 247 -22.86 -47.58 -6.30
C THR A 247 -23.63 -48.32 -7.41
N GLU A 248 -24.72 -47.70 -7.92
CA GLU A 248 -25.50 -48.25 -9.01
C GLU A 248 -24.66 -48.48 -10.31
N VAL A 249 -23.75 -47.57 -10.61
CA VAL A 249 -22.84 -47.68 -11.77
C VAL A 249 -21.80 -48.77 -11.55
N ALA A 250 -21.29 -48.90 -10.32
CA ALA A 250 -20.33 -49.99 -9.96
C ALA A 250 -20.99 -51.34 -10.05
N GLU A 251 -22.19 -51.51 -9.48
CA GLU A 251 -22.98 -52.77 -9.57
C GLU A 251 -23.26 -53.16 -11.03
N LYS A 252 -23.64 -52.19 -11.88
CA LYS A 252 -23.85 -52.42 -13.32
C LYS A 252 -22.58 -52.82 -14.07
N LYS A 253 -21.40 -52.47 -13.57
CA LYS A 253 -20.08 -52.80 -14.14
C LYS A 253 -19.47 -54.06 -13.53
N GLY A 254 -20.13 -54.71 -12.54
CA GLY A 254 -19.64 -55.91 -11.87
C GLY A 254 -18.40 -55.68 -11.00
N VAL A 255 -18.24 -54.47 -10.45
CA VAL A 255 -17.17 -54.11 -9.54
C VAL A 255 -17.75 -53.88 -8.15
#